data_91ce500ac611bf2c968907beee3e33c3
#
_entry.id   91ce500ac611bf2c968907beee3e33c3
#
_cell.length_a   1.000
_cell.length_b   1.000
_cell.length_c   1.000
_cell.angle_alpha   90.00
_cell.angle_beta   90.00
_cell.angle_gamma   90.00
#
_symmetry.space_group_name_H-M   'P 1'
#
loop_
_entity.id
_entity.type
_entity.pdbx_description
1 polymer ?
#
loop_
_entity_poly.entity_id
_entity_poly.type
_entity_poly.pdbx_seq_one_letter_code
_entity_poly.pdbx_strand_id
1 'polypeptide(L)'
;LVGSEMCIRDRFLYSSNGQRLKEFNTYLGFPSNTINHLFEDSKGQIWAATGEGLVQFENKVPWKYHVYQRNEGLTNTFIWAVTEDKNENIWFSTNQGISCLLQNEKDIYNYDYKDNIPMASFTGGSVCKDKNGIIYFGSTNGLCYFIPSYILEKKQSPQAVIGKLTIFEPITSENSNETEISLINKESIKLKYIQNNFTISFSIQDYSLNERVEYAYMLKGLENSWYTVKDPDNVTFRNLPPGKYQFLVKTRIRNQEWSDNVTQLEIIVSPPLWLSWWAKLLYVLAGIGILFGGFWGYKRKLNLEYLYEAEKKSHEQEQELNDERLRFFTNITHELRTPLTLILGPLEDMVKSDSLSAKDHLSLIHISEPTRHA
;
A
#
# COMPACT_ATOMS: atom_id res chain seq x y z
N LEU A 1 3.81 -54.91 -26.45
CA LEU A 1 4.74 -54.00 -25.75
C LEU A 1 5.99 -54.79 -25.36
N VAL A 2 7.10 -54.48 -25.94
CA VAL A 2 8.38 -55.13 -25.60
C VAL A 2 9.17 -54.21 -24.68
N GLY A 3 9.66 -54.83 -23.62
CA GLY A 3 10.28 -54.20 -22.50
C GLY A 3 11.47 -53.30 -22.79
N SER A 4 11.78 -52.48 -21.81
CA SER A 4 12.90 -51.56 -21.79
C SER A 4 14.22 -52.30 -21.71
N GLU A 5 15.00 -52.29 -22.78
CA GLU A 5 16.43 -52.48 -22.64
C GLU A 5 17.13 -51.15 -22.41
N MET A 6 18.07 -51.18 -21.47
CA MET A 6 18.67 -49.99 -20.82
C MET A 6 19.56 -49.11 -21.73
N CYS A 7 19.60 -49.34 -23.04
CA CYS A 7 20.47 -48.62 -23.97
C CYS A 7 19.80 -48.13 -25.25
N ILE A 8 18.49 -48.29 -25.42
CA ILE A 8 17.81 -47.90 -26.65
C ILE A 8 17.05 -46.62 -26.41
N ARG A 9 17.42 -45.54 -27.09
CA ARG A 9 16.79 -44.21 -27.00
C ARG A 9 15.38 -44.18 -27.57
N ASP A 10 15.00 -45.13 -28.41
CA ASP A 10 13.74 -45.14 -29.13
C ASP A 10 12.78 -46.20 -28.55
N ARG A 11 11.47 -45.95 -28.64
CA ARG A 11 10.42 -46.84 -28.21
C ARG A 11 9.52 -47.19 -29.40
N PHE A 12 9.22 -48.44 -29.53
CA PHE A 12 8.48 -48.96 -30.66
C PHE A 12 7.18 -49.65 -30.19
N LEU A 13 6.15 -49.40 -30.97
CA LEU A 13 4.91 -50.17 -30.87
C LEU A 13 4.92 -51.26 -31.91
N TYR A 14 4.66 -52.48 -31.47
CA TYR A 14 4.54 -53.66 -32.33
C TYR A 14 3.12 -54.21 -32.28
N SER A 15 2.67 -54.75 -33.40
CA SER A 15 1.46 -55.55 -33.44
C SER A 15 1.69 -56.93 -32.84
N SER A 16 0.60 -57.66 -32.55
CA SER A 16 0.67 -59.04 -32.00
C SER A 16 1.44 -60.03 -32.91
N ASN A 17 1.55 -59.77 -34.21
CA ASN A 17 2.30 -60.56 -35.18
C ASN A 17 3.78 -60.08 -35.35
N GLY A 18 4.24 -59.18 -34.49
CA GLY A 18 5.64 -58.71 -34.49
C GLY A 18 5.96 -57.60 -35.51
N GLN A 19 4.96 -57.03 -36.19
CA GLN A 19 5.19 -55.95 -37.13
C GLN A 19 5.33 -54.62 -36.38
N ARG A 20 6.39 -53.85 -36.65
CA ARG A 20 6.59 -52.47 -36.11
C ARG A 20 5.52 -51.56 -36.66
N LEU A 21 4.73 -50.95 -35.78
CA LEU A 21 3.62 -50.04 -36.12
C LEU A 21 4.02 -48.60 -36.02
N LYS A 22 4.69 -48.19 -34.92
CA LYS A 22 5.05 -46.79 -34.65
C LYS A 22 6.31 -46.69 -33.79
N GLU A 23 7.03 -45.59 -33.97
CA GLU A 23 8.17 -45.20 -33.17
C GLU A 23 7.82 -43.96 -32.36
N PHE A 24 8.32 -43.91 -31.12
CA PHE A 24 8.17 -42.77 -30.19
C PHE A 24 9.54 -42.34 -29.71
N ASN A 25 9.96 -41.12 -30.09
CA ASN A 25 11.20 -40.53 -29.63
C ASN A 25 11.06 -38.99 -29.59
N THR A 26 12.02 -38.29 -29.00
CA THR A 26 11.99 -36.85 -28.87
C THR A 26 12.07 -36.13 -30.22
N TYR A 27 12.68 -36.72 -31.23
CA TYR A 27 12.72 -36.15 -32.60
C TYR A 27 11.36 -36.15 -33.28
N LEU A 28 10.51 -37.12 -32.90
CA LEU A 28 9.13 -37.26 -33.38
C LEU A 28 8.09 -36.59 -32.47
N GLY A 29 8.57 -35.76 -31.50
CA GLY A 29 7.70 -34.99 -30.61
C GLY A 29 7.26 -35.75 -29.35
N PHE A 30 7.80 -36.92 -29.04
CA PHE A 30 7.55 -37.60 -27.78
C PHE A 30 8.30 -36.90 -26.64
N PRO A 31 7.72 -36.74 -25.41
CA PRO A 31 8.28 -35.90 -24.39
C PRO A 31 9.65 -36.31 -23.88
N SER A 32 9.93 -37.62 -23.86
CA SER A 32 11.19 -38.17 -23.32
C SER A 32 11.60 -39.46 -23.99
N ASN A 33 12.89 -39.65 -24.16
CA ASN A 33 13.46 -40.95 -24.60
C ASN A 33 13.61 -41.95 -23.44
N THR A 34 13.31 -41.53 -22.19
CA THR A 34 13.37 -42.42 -21.01
C THR A 34 11.95 -42.78 -20.60
N ILE A 35 11.62 -44.05 -20.63
CA ILE A 35 10.41 -44.64 -20.08
C ILE A 35 10.80 -45.51 -18.90
N ASN A 36 10.34 -45.14 -17.71
CA ASN A 36 10.67 -45.81 -16.45
C ASN A 36 9.68 -46.97 -16.13
N HIS A 37 8.40 -46.79 -16.55
CA HIS A 37 7.34 -47.75 -16.30
C HIS A 37 6.24 -47.66 -17.34
N LEU A 38 5.61 -48.78 -17.66
CA LEU A 38 4.41 -48.88 -18.47
C LEU A 38 3.32 -49.57 -17.65
N PHE A 39 2.12 -49.02 -17.70
CA PHE A 39 0.98 -49.52 -16.95
C PHE A 39 -0.27 -49.51 -17.82
N GLU A 40 -1.06 -50.58 -17.78
CA GLU A 40 -2.38 -50.63 -18.38
C GLU A 40 -3.44 -50.54 -17.28
N ASP A 41 -4.32 -49.53 -17.39
CA ASP A 41 -5.39 -49.30 -16.43
C ASP A 41 -6.58 -50.27 -16.66
N SER A 42 -7.57 -50.20 -15.77
CA SER A 42 -8.77 -51.06 -15.83
C SER A 42 -9.62 -50.81 -17.07
N LYS A 43 -9.44 -49.67 -17.77
CA LYS A 43 -10.11 -49.31 -19.02
C LYS A 43 -9.34 -49.71 -20.27
N GLY A 44 -8.17 -50.35 -20.10
CA GLY A 44 -7.27 -50.74 -21.18
C GLY A 44 -6.50 -49.54 -21.77
N GLN A 45 -6.41 -48.41 -21.07
CA GLN A 45 -5.56 -47.32 -21.47
C GLN A 45 -4.12 -47.52 -20.99
N ILE A 46 -3.17 -47.17 -21.83
CA ILE A 46 -1.74 -47.36 -21.51
C ILE A 46 -1.18 -46.06 -21.00
N TRP A 47 -0.51 -46.12 -19.87
CA TRP A 47 0.19 -45.04 -19.20
C TRP A 47 1.70 -45.31 -19.24
N ALA A 48 2.48 -44.27 -19.58
CA ALA A 48 3.94 -44.33 -19.53
C ALA A 48 4.48 -43.32 -18.55
N ALA A 49 5.22 -43.79 -17.56
CA ALA A 49 6.04 -43.00 -16.68
C ALA A 49 7.32 -42.59 -17.41
N THR A 50 7.51 -41.28 -17.65
CA THR A 50 8.67 -40.81 -18.41
C THR A 50 9.52 -39.80 -17.61
N GLY A 51 10.69 -39.45 -18.16
CA GLY A 51 11.55 -38.42 -17.58
C GLY A 51 10.98 -36.98 -17.69
N GLU A 52 9.97 -36.76 -18.56
CA GLU A 52 9.44 -35.42 -18.85
C GLU A 52 7.90 -35.37 -18.79
N GLY A 53 7.30 -36.18 -17.96
CA GLY A 53 5.86 -36.20 -17.70
C GLY A 53 5.23 -37.58 -17.69
N LEU A 54 3.95 -37.62 -17.32
CA LEU A 54 3.11 -38.81 -17.41
C LEU A 54 2.41 -38.80 -18.78
N VAL A 55 2.57 -39.85 -19.53
CA VAL A 55 1.97 -39.99 -20.87
C VAL A 55 0.80 -40.95 -20.82
N GLN A 56 -0.37 -40.52 -21.28
CA GLN A 56 -1.56 -41.33 -21.49
C GLN A 56 -1.72 -41.60 -22.99
N PHE A 57 -1.74 -42.84 -23.40
CA PHE A 57 -2.01 -43.21 -24.78
C PHE A 57 -3.51 -43.41 -25.00
N GLU A 58 -4.02 -42.83 -26.09
CA GLU A 58 -5.40 -43.13 -26.55
C GLU A 58 -5.39 -44.54 -27.18
N ASN A 59 -6.31 -45.40 -26.77
CA ASN A 59 -6.41 -46.78 -27.28
C ASN A 59 -7.07 -46.85 -28.68
N LYS A 60 -6.71 -45.90 -29.60
CA LYS A 60 -7.25 -45.81 -30.97
C LYS A 60 -6.15 -45.45 -31.97
N VAL A 61 -6.22 -46.06 -33.13
CA VAL A 61 -5.35 -45.67 -34.28
C VAL A 61 -5.91 -44.39 -34.92
N PRO A 62 -5.07 -43.37 -35.23
CA PRO A 62 -3.63 -43.27 -35.04
C PRO A 62 -3.28 -42.96 -33.58
N TRP A 63 -2.47 -43.75 -32.96
CA TRP A 63 -2.05 -43.65 -31.56
C TRP A 63 -1.67 -42.24 -31.18
N LYS A 64 -2.62 -41.50 -30.65
CA LYS A 64 -2.44 -40.18 -30.02
C LYS A 64 -2.07 -40.42 -28.58
N TYR A 65 -1.42 -39.43 -27.99
CA TYR A 65 -1.10 -39.42 -26.57
C TYR A 65 -1.29 -38.01 -26.01
N HIS A 66 -1.62 -37.97 -24.74
CA HIS A 66 -1.65 -36.76 -23.94
C HIS A 66 -0.50 -36.80 -22.93
N VAL A 67 0.13 -35.65 -22.64
CA VAL A 67 1.26 -35.53 -21.73
C VAL A 67 0.92 -34.60 -20.60
N TYR A 68 0.87 -35.17 -19.41
CA TYR A 68 0.70 -34.36 -18.19
C TYR A 68 2.06 -33.83 -17.76
N GLN A 69 2.16 -32.50 -17.63
CA GLN A 69 3.37 -31.77 -17.26
C GLN A 69 3.06 -30.69 -16.19
N ARG A 70 4.02 -29.78 -15.94
CA ARG A 70 3.88 -28.71 -14.94
C ARG A 70 2.71 -27.75 -15.21
N ASN A 71 2.42 -27.47 -16.47
CA ASN A 71 1.28 -26.63 -16.89
C ASN A 71 -0.08 -27.25 -16.52
N GLU A 72 -0.13 -28.53 -16.23
CA GLU A 72 -1.33 -29.27 -15.82
C GLU A 72 -1.31 -29.66 -14.34
N GLY A 73 -0.41 -29.08 -13.56
CA GLY A 73 -0.40 -29.22 -12.11
C GLY A 73 0.66 -30.16 -11.53
N LEU A 74 1.56 -30.76 -12.34
CA LEU A 74 2.67 -31.55 -11.83
C LEU A 74 3.71 -30.67 -11.14
N THR A 75 4.12 -31.02 -9.93
CA THR A 75 5.25 -30.37 -9.25
C THR A 75 6.60 -30.84 -9.79
N ASN A 76 6.68 -32.10 -10.20
CA ASN A 76 7.88 -32.71 -10.79
C ASN A 76 7.53 -33.58 -11.99
N THR A 77 8.25 -33.41 -13.10
CA THR A 77 7.98 -34.13 -14.37
C THR A 77 8.66 -35.46 -14.49
N PHE A 78 9.63 -35.77 -13.63
CA PHE A 78 10.31 -37.06 -13.67
C PHE A 78 9.49 -38.14 -12.94
N ILE A 79 8.84 -39.03 -13.71
CA ILE A 79 7.95 -40.09 -13.20
C ILE A 79 8.67 -41.41 -13.17
N TRP A 80 8.60 -42.13 -12.04
CA TRP A 80 9.27 -43.41 -11.83
C TRP A 80 8.38 -44.61 -12.04
N ALA A 81 7.19 -44.59 -11.45
CA ALA A 81 6.25 -45.71 -11.50
C ALA A 81 4.81 -45.18 -11.50
N VAL A 82 3.89 -45.91 -12.08
CA VAL A 82 2.48 -45.58 -12.20
C VAL A 82 1.59 -46.77 -11.90
N THR A 83 0.46 -46.55 -11.23
CA THR A 83 -0.54 -47.58 -10.92
C THR A 83 -1.93 -46.92 -10.80
N GLU A 84 -2.97 -47.76 -10.72
CA GLU A 84 -4.35 -47.33 -10.56
C GLU A 84 -4.91 -47.78 -9.21
N ASP A 85 -5.72 -46.92 -8.55
CA ASP A 85 -6.45 -47.33 -7.35
C ASP A 85 -7.79 -48.02 -7.67
N LYS A 86 -8.62 -48.29 -6.65
CA LYS A 86 -9.95 -48.91 -6.82
C LYS A 86 -10.99 -47.98 -7.41
N ASN A 87 -10.74 -46.67 -7.34
CA ASN A 87 -11.63 -45.61 -7.85
C ASN A 87 -11.16 -45.06 -9.21
N GLU A 88 -10.27 -45.83 -9.89
CA GLU A 88 -9.72 -45.48 -11.22
C GLU A 88 -8.82 -44.27 -11.23
N ASN A 89 -8.39 -43.73 -10.07
CA ASN A 89 -7.43 -42.64 -10.02
C ASN A 89 -6.02 -43.21 -10.30
N ILE A 90 -5.23 -42.43 -11.04
CA ILE A 90 -3.87 -42.79 -11.42
C ILE A 90 -2.87 -42.24 -10.43
N TRP A 91 -2.16 -43.12 -9.74
CA TRP A 91 -1.11 -42.81 -8.79
C TRP A 91 0.26 -43.02 -9.38
N PHE A 92 1.15 -42.08 -9.18
CA PHE A 92 2.50 -42.17 -9.73
C PHE A 92 3.52 -41.50 -8.81
N SER A 93 4.73 -42.09 -8.79
CA SER A 93 5.85 -41.57 -8.00
C SER A 93 6.74 -40.66 -8.83
N THR A 94 7.25 -39.59 -8.20
CA THR A 94 8.11 -38.56 -8.79
C THR A 94 9.37 -38.36 -7.97
N ASN A 95 10.31 -37.53 -8.42
CA ASN A 95 11.47 -37.13 -7.61
C ASN A 95 11.15 -36.31 -6.35
N GLN A 96 9.94 -35.77 -6.25
CA GLN A 96 9.54 -34.91 -5.12
C GLN A 96 8.45 -35.52 -4.23
N GLY A 97 8.00 -36.71 -4.53
CA GLY A 97 6.95 -37.40 -3.79
C GLY A 97 6.04 -38.24 -4.67
N ILE A 98 4.79 -38.33 -4.30
CA ILE A 98 3.76 -39.10 -4.99
C ILE A 98 2.69 -38.16 -5.48
N SER A 99 2.19 -38.38 -6.69
CA SER A 99 1.09 -37.59 -7.25
C SER A 99 -0.08 -38.51 -7.63
N CYS A 100 -1.27 -37.95 -7.62
CA CYS A 100 -2.51 -38.59 -7.99
C CYS A 100 -3.26 -37.75 -9.03
N LEU A 101 -3.56 -38.35 -10.17
CA LEU A 101 -4.47 -37.79 -11.17
C LEU A 101 -5.88 -38.32 -10.90
N LEU A 102 -6.77 -37.43 -10.51
CA LEU A 102 -8.18 -37.75 -10.30
C LEU A 102 -8.90 -37.88 -11.65
N GLN A 103 -9.45 -39.04 -11.94
CA GLN A 103 -10.13 -39.29 -13.22
C GLN A 103 -11.41 -38.51 -13.41
N ASN A 104 -12.11 -38.21 -12.31
CA ASN A 104 -13.40 -37.50 -12.36
C ASN A 104 -13.22 -35.98 -12.55
N GLU A 105 -12.18 -35.38 -11.96
CA GLU A 105 -11.94 -33.94 -11.94
C GLU A 105 -10.80 -33.53 -12.90
N LYS A 106 -9.99 -34.48 -13.34
CA LYS A 106 -8.75 -34.31 -14.11
C LYS A 106 -7.73 -33.42 -13.40
N ASP A 107 -7.87 -33.26 -12.10
CA ASP A 107 -6.95 -32.52 -11.26
C ASP A 107 -5.80 -33.42 -10.78
N ILE A 108 -4.61 -32.82 -10.65
CA ILE A 108 -3.43 -33.53 -10.13
C ILE A 108 -3.15 -33.06 -8.70
N TYR A 109 -3.22 -33.99 -7.77
CA TYR A 109 -2.87 -33.80 -6.38
C TYR A 109 -1.45 -34.27 -6.13
N ASN A 110 -0.64 -33.41 -5.50
CA ASN A 110 0.77 -33.73 -5.23
C ASN A 110 0.98 -33.84 -3.73
N TYR A 111 1.65 -34.90 -3.32
CA TYR A 111 1.98 -35.23 -1.93
C TYR A 111 3.50 -35.31 -1.79
N ASP A 112 4.06 -34.59 -0.82
CA ASP A 112 5.49 -34.48 -0.58
C ASP A 112 5.84 -34.81 0.88
N TYR A 113 7.02 -34.40 1.34
CA TYR A 113 7.47 -34.63 2.72
C TYR A 113 6.54 -34.02 3.78
N LYS A 114 5.82 -32.95 3.45
CA LYS A 114 4.82 -32.34 4.34
C LYS A 114 3.61 -33.24 4.56
N ASP A 115 3.39 -34.17 3.65
CA ASP A 115 2.37 -35.21 3.72
C ASP A 115 2.89 -36.52 4.30
N ASN A 116 4.06 -36.49 4.96
CA ASN A 116 4.77 -37.65 5.48
C ASN A 116 5.25 -38.66 4.40
N ILE A 117 5.39 -38.20 3.15
CA ILE A 117 6.05 -39.00 2.12
C ILE A 117 7.56 -38.87 2.33
N PRO A 118 8.30 -39.97 2.46
CA PRO A 118 9.73 -39.89 2.70
C PRO A 118 10.45 -39.17 1.55
N MET A 119 11.40 -38.30 1.89
CA MET A 119 12.31 -37.71 0.92
C MET A 119 13.30 -38.76 0.43
N ALA A 120 12.92 -39.53 -0.57
CA ALA A 120 13.71 -40.56 -1.16
C ALA A 120 13.48 -40.61 -2.67
N SER A 121 14.49 -41.05 -3.41
CA SER A 121 14.31 -41.32 -4.83
C SER A 121 13.54 -42.62 -5.00
N PHE A 122 12.44 -42.57 -5.69
CA PHE A 122 11.67 -43.77 -6.06
C PHE A 122 12.41 -44.52 -7.15
N THR A 123 12.07 -45.81 -7.30
CA THR A 123 12.70 -46.70 -8.26
C THR A 123 11.76 -46.96 -9.43
N GLY A 124 12.30 -46.96 -10.65
CA GLY A 124 11.52 -47.18 -11.88
C GLY A 124 10.78 -48.53 -11.85
N GLY A 125 9.46 -48.45 -12.11
CA GLY A 125 8.59 -49.63 -12.14
C GLY A 125 8.32 -50.29 -10.77
N SER A 126 8.87 -49.76 -9.69
CA SER A 126 8.72 -50.36 -8.36
C SER A 126 7.39 -49.92 -7.71
N VAL A 127 6.31 -50.51 -8.12
CA VAL A 127 4.97 -50.29 -7.61
C VAL A 127 4.14 -51.56 -7.59
N CYS A 128 3.33 -51.76 -6.55
CA CYS A 128 2.30 -52.78 -6.54
C CYS A 128 1.08 -52.35 -5.73
N LYS A 129 -0.06 -52.96 -6.03
CA LYS A 129 -1.32 -52.78 -5.32
C LYS A 129 -1.76 -54.13 -4.77
N ASP A 130 -2.08 -54.20 -3.50
CA ASP A 130 -2.57 -55.41 -2.88
C ASP A 130 -4.09 -55.62 -3.11
N LYS A 131 -4.60 -56.77 -2.65
CA LYS A 131 -6.04 -57.10 -2.76
C LYS A 131 -6.95 -56.16 -1.96
N ASN A 132 -6.43 -55.53 -0.91
CA ASN A 132 -7.15 -54.58 -0.08
C ASN A 132 -7.19 -53.17 -0.72
N GLY A 133 -6.34 -52.93 -1.72
CA GLY A 133 -6.21 -51.65 -2.41
C GLY A 133 -5.15 -50.76 -1.80
N ILE A 134 -4.25 -51.31 -0.96
CA ILE A 134 -3.08 -50.61 -0.46
C ILE A 134 -2.08 -50.50 -1.62
N ILE A 135 -1.57 -49.31 -1.87
CA ILE A 135 -0.52 -49.09 -2.87
C ILE A 135 0.83 -49.02 -2.18
N TYR A 136 1.81 -49.64 -2.79
CA TYR A 136 3.20 -49.69 -2.33
C TYR A 136 4.10 -49.17 -3.42
N PHE A 137 4.94 -48.17 -3.09
CA PHE A 137 6.01 -47.67 -3.96
C PHE A 137 7.38 -47.95 -3.34
N GLY A 138 8.27 -48.56 -4.12
CA GLY A 138 9.63 -48.78 -3.71
C GLY A 138 10.50 -47.54 -3.89
N SER A 139 11.33 -47.25 -2.90
CA SER A 139 12.29 -46.17 -2.93
C SER A 139 13.67 -46.62 -2.48
N THR A 140 14.69 -45.80 -2.68
CA THR A 140 16.07 -46.08 -2.23
C THR A 140 16.20 -46.21 -0.71
N ASN A 141 15.29 -45.62 0.06
CA ASN A 141 15.30 -45.62 1.52
C ASN A 141 14.25 -46.54 2.15
N GLY A 142 13.60 -47.40 1.34
CA GLY A 142 12.60 -48.32 1.84
C GLY A 142 11.30 -48.33 1.04
N LEU A 143 10.22 -48.68 1.69
CA LEU A 143 8.91 -48.84 1.10
C LEU A 143 7.95 -47.78 1.59
N CYS A 144 7.35 -47.03 0.67
CA CYS A 144 6.24 -46.13 0.97
C CYS A 144 4.93 -46.82 0.66
N TYR A 145 3.99 -46.92 1.61
CA TYR A 145 2.69 -47.52 1.38
C TYR A 145 1.56 -46.68 1.97
N PHE A 146 0.40 -46.70 1.33
CA PHE A 146 -0.77 -45.94 1.78
C PHE A 146 -2.08 -46.54 1.24
N ILE A 147 -3.17 -46.14 1.87
CA ILE A 147 -4.53 -46.48 1.42
C ILE A 147 -5.10 -45.21 0.72
N PRO A 148 -5.31 -45.25 -0.61
CA PRO A 148 -5.77 -44.10 -1.39
C PRO A 148 -7.02 -43.44 -0.84
N SER A 149 -8.01 -44.18 -0.37
CA SER A 149 -9.25 -43.65 0.18
C SER A 149 -9.02 -42.78 1.42
N TYR A 150 -8.04 -43.08 2.25
CA TYR A 150 -7.73 -42.25 3.45
C TYR A 150 -7.03 -40.94 3.10
N ILE A 151 -6.21 -40.96 2.02
CA ILE A 151 -5.52 -39.76 1.55
C ILE A 151 -6.50 -38.79 0.85
N LEU A 152 -7.39 -39.36 0.03
CA LEU A 152 -8.38 -38.59 -0.74
C LEU A 152 -9.64 -38.22 0.05
N GLU A 153 -9.77 -38.71 1.30
CA GLU A 153 -10.90 -38.34 2.16
C GLU A 153 -10.97 -36.83 2.39
N LYS A 154 -12.08 -36.22 2.02
CA LYS A 154 -12.34 -34.79 2.27
C LYS A 154 -12.52 -34.57 3.78
N LYS A 155 -11.52 -34.07 4.44
CA LYS A 155 -11.60 -33.67 5.86
C LYS A 155 -12.00 -32.19 5.95
N GLN A 156 -12.79 -31.87 6.99
CA GLN A 156 -13.04 -30.44 7.26
C GLN A 156 -11.75 -29.73 7.60
N SER A 157 -11.52 -28.61 6.92
CA SER A 157 -10.35 -27.77 7.21
C SER A 157 -10.47 -27.18 8.62
N PRO A 158 -9.43 -27.27 9.44
CA PRO A 158 -9.44 -26.78 10.82
C PRO A 158 -9.60 -25.27 10.82
N GLN A 159 -10.22 -24.72 11.88
CA GLN A 159 -10.32 -23.28 12.05
C GLN A 159 -8.97 -22.69 12.47
N ALA A 160 -8.58 -21.54 11.89
CA ALA A 160 -7.42 -20.80 12.32
C ALA A 160 -7.67 -20.14 13.67
N VAL A 161 -6.64 -20.07 14.51
CA VAL A 161 -6.63 -19.32 15.77
C VAL A 161 -5.58 -18.21 15.65
N ILE A 162 -5.99 -16.97 15.89
CA ILE A 162 -5.07 -15.84 15.94
C ILE A 162 -4.40 -15.85 17.32
N GLY A 163 -3.09 -16.11 17.37
CA GLY A 163 -2.35 -16.36 18.62
C GLY A 163 -1.80 -15.08 19.23
N LYS A 164 -0.93 -14.38 18.50
CA LYS A 164 -0.24 -13.20 19.04
C LYS A 164 -0.06 -12.12 17.97
N LEU A 165 0.14 -10.89 18.48
CA LEU A 165 0.57 -9.73 17.71
C LEU A 165 1.92 -9.28 18.24
N THR A 166 2.91 -9.18 17.36
CA THR A 166 4.23 -8.64 17.67
C THR A 166 4.34 -7.26 17.04
N ILE A 167 4.56 -6.23 17.87
CA ILE A 167 4.68 -4.84 17.45
C ILE A 167 6.15 -4.49 17.34
N PHE A 168 6.54 -3.90 16.22
CA PHE A 168 7.89 -3.38 15.99
C PHE A 168 7.88 -1.87 16.23
N GLU A 169 8.48 -1.42 17.33
CA GLU A 169 8.66 0.00 17.59
C GLU A 169 9.95 0.52 16.92
N PRO A 170 9.97 1.76 16.41
CA PRO A 170 11.18 2.34 15.85
C PRO A 170 12.29 2.37 16.91
N ILE A 171 13.51 1.99 16.53
CA ILE A 171 14.69 2.00 17.40
C ILE A 171 14.98 3.45 17.79
N THR A 172 14.59 3.85 18.99
CA THR A 172 14.90 5.18 19.57
C THR A 172 16.03 5.12 20.61
N SER A 173 16.43 3.92 21.02
CA SER A 173 17.55 3.65 21.94
C SER A 173 17.98 2.21 21.76
N GLU A 174 19.15 1.84 22.31
CA GLU A 174 19.88 0.57 22.14
C GLU A 174 19.09 -0.73 22.39
N ASN A 175 17.82 -0.67 22.74
CA ASN A 175 16.93 -1.83 22.90
C ASN A 175 15.83 -1.78 21.84
N SER A 176 15.86 -2.73 20.90
CA SER A 176 14.71 -3.06 20.06
C SER A 176 13.62 -3.69 20.93
N ASN A 177 12.65 -2.91 21.39
CA ASN A 177 11.53 -3.45 22.14
C ASN A 177 10.48 -4.01 21.18
N GLU A 178 10.55 -5.32 20.97
CA GLU A 178 9.43 -6.06 20.40
C GLU A 178 8.40 -6.26 21.52
N THR A 179 7.21 -5.72 21.35
CA THR A 179 6.12 -5.92 22.31
C THR A 179 5.20 -7.01 21.77
N GLU A 180 5.13 -8.13 22.46
CA GLU A 180 4.19 -9.22 22.15
C GLU A 180 2.89 -9.06 22.94
N ILE A 181 1.77 -9.16 22.24
CA ILE A 181 0.42 -9.11 22.81
C ILE A 181 -0.32 -10.39 22.43
N SER A 182 -0.79 -11.14 23.43
CA SER A 182 -1.66 -12.29 23.16
C SER A 182 -3.02 -11.82 22.62
N LEU A 183 -3.44 -12.45 21.51
CA LEU A 183 -4.72 -12.19 20.84
C LEU A 183 -5.74 -13.32 21.08
N ILE A 184 -5.39 -14.36 21.80
CA ILE A 184 -6.27 -15.49 22.10
C ILE A 184 -7.56 -14.96 22.74
N ASN A 185 -8.71 -15.30 22.15
CA ASN A 185 -10.04 -14.86 22.58
C ASN A 185 -10.30 -13.34 22.54
N LYS A 186 -9.51 -12.58 21.81
CA LYS A 186 -9.78 -11.16 21.59
C LYS A 186 -10.48 -10.96 20.24
N GLU A 187 -11.56 -10.21 20.26
CA GLU A 187 -12.29 -9.84 19.05
C GLU A 187 -11.77 -8.54 18.41
N SER A 188 -11.14 -7.68 19.21
CA SER A 188 -10.61 -6.41 18.73
C SER A 188 -9.34 -5.97 19.46
N ILE A 189 -8.50 -5.19 18.74
CA ILE A 189 -7.30 -4.57 19.29
C ILE A 189 -7.20 -3.12 18.84
N LYS A 190 -6.77 -2.24 19.76
CA LYS A 190 -6.47 -0.83 19.48
C LYS A 190 -4.98 -0.59 19.51
N LEU A 191 -4.44 -0.06 18.40
CA LEU A 191 -3.04 0.29 18.25
C LEU A 191 -2.88 1.81 18.23
N LYS A 192 -1.77 2.30 18.80
CA LYS A 192 -1.37 3.71 18.69
C LYS A 192 -0.82 3.97 17.27
N TYR A 193 -0.80 5.22 16.85
CA TYR A 193 -0.24 5.60 15.54
C TYR A 193 1.20 5.09 15.32
N ILE A 194 2.03 5.09 16.36
CA ILE A 194 3.44 4.64 16.30
C ILE A 194 3.53 3.11 16.13
N GLN A 195 2.49 2.37 16.55
CA GLN A 195 2.41 0.90 16.52
C GLN A 195 1.81 0.38 15.21
N ASN A 196 2.09 1.03 14.10
CA ASN A 196 1.56 0.72 12.78
C ASN A 196 2.41 -0.31 12.00
N ASN A 197 3.48 -0.82 12.62
CA ASN A 197 4.31 -1.91 12.11
C ASN A 197 4.16 -3.09 13.05
N PHE A 198 3.54 -4.16 12.58
CA PHE A 198 3.28 -5.33 13.42
C PHE A 198 3.13 -6.61 12.60
N THR A 199 3.37 -7.73 13.25
CA THR A 199 3.14 -9.07 12.72
C THR A 199 2.02 -9.74 13.49
N ILE A 200 1.08 -10.34 12.78
CA ILE A 200 0.02 -11.19 13.34
C ILE A 200 0.44 -12.64 13.10
N SER A 201 0.54 -13.40 14.18
CA SER A 201 0.78 -14.85 14.12
C SER A 201 -0.53 -15.61 14.34
N PHE A 202 -0.74 -16.62 13.55
CA PHE A 202 -1.91 -17.49 13.61
C PHE A 202 -1.50 -18.93 13.35
N SER A 203 -2.25 -19.86 13.89
CA SER A 203 -1.99 -21.28 13.77
C SER A 203 -3.31 -22.06 13.83
N ILE A 204 -3.22 -23.36 13.64
CA ILE A 204 -4.31 -24.30 13.94
C ILE A 204 -4.04 -25.02 15.27
N GLN A 205 -5.07 -25.55 15.88
CA GLN A 205 -4.92 -26.32 17.13
C GLN A 205 -4.46 -27.75 16.91
N ASP A 206 -4.67 -28.29 15.70
CA ASP A 206 -4.27 -29.66 15.36
C ASP A 206 -2.84 -29.70 14.78
N TYR A 207 -1.87 -29.98 15.63
CA TYR A 207 -0.47 -30.07 15.25
C TYR A 207 -0.17 -31.18 14.23
N SER A 208 -1.03 -32.20 14.13
CA SER A 208 -0.84 -33.30 13.16
C SER A 208 -1.04 -32.84 11.70
N LEU A 209 -1.72 -31.73 11.50
CA LEU A 209 -2.02 -31.14 10.20
C LEU A 209 -1.16 -29.90 9.89
N ASN A 210 -0.29 -29.48 10.80
CA ASN A 210 0.38 -28.17 10.72
C ASN A 210 1.11 -27.93 9.40
N GLU A 211 1.85 -28.90 8.88
CA GLU A 211 2.60 -28.78 7.62
C GLU A 211 1.71 -28.94 6.36
N ARG A 212 0.49 -29.43 6.53
CA ARG A 212 -0.47 -29.72 5.45
C ARG A 212 -1.51 -28.63 5.25
N VAL A 213 -1.59 -27.67 6.20
CA VAL A 213 -2.58 -26.59 6.16
C VAL A 213 -1.99 -25.37 5.47
N GLU A 214 -2.74 -24.86 4.53
CA GLU A 214 -2.48 -23.57 3.88
C GLU A 214 -3.40 -22.51 4.45
N TYR A 215 -2.88 -21.28 4.55
CA TYR A 215 -3.61 -20.14 5.08
C TYR A 215 -3.83 -19.10 3.99
N ALA A 216 -5.00 -18.48 4.01
CA ALA A 216 -5.24 -17.26 3.25
C ALA A 216 -5.79 -16.18 4.18
N TYR A 217 -5.31 -14.97 3.99
CA TYR A 217 -5.74 -13.80 4.77
C TYR A 217 -6.27 -12.69 3.88
N MET A 218 -7.06 -11.82 4.47
CA MET A 218 -7.53 -10.57 3.89
C MET A 218 -7.57 -9.50 4.97
N LEU A 219 -7.10 -8.29 4.67
CA LEU A 219 -7.25 -7.12 5.54
C LEU A 219 -8.31 -6.19 4.96
N LYS A 220 -9.57 -6.44 5.31
CA LYS A 220 -10.69 -5.62 4.87
C LYS A 220 -10.58 -4.21 5.43
N GLY A 221 -10.75 -3.22 4.58
CA GLY A 221 -10.50 -1.80 4.89
C GLY A 221 -9.20 -1.27 4.30
N LEU A 222 -8.23 -2.15 3.97
CA LEU A 222 -7.07 -1.84 3.13
C LEU A 222 -7.30 -2.39 1.72
N GLU A 223 -7.55 -3.69 1.62
CA GLU A 223 -7.80 -4.40 0.37
C GLU A 223 -8.88 -5.47 0.58
N ASN A 224 -9.66 -5.76 -0.47
CA ASN A 224 -10.72 -6.77 -0.44
C ASN A 224 -10.35 -8.05 -1.21
N SER A 225 -9.07 -8.41 -1.22
CA SER A 225 -8.54 -9.59 -1.89
C SER A 225 -7.96 -10.59 -0.90
N TRP A 226 -8.13 -11.89 -1.20
CA TRP A 226 -7.52 -12.95 -0.42
C TRP A 226 -6.09 -13.21 -0.90
N TYR A 227 -5.16 -13.27 0.03
CA TYR A 227 -3.74 -13.57 -0.21
C TYR A 227 -3.36 -14.88 0.46
N THR A 228 -2.73 -15.77 -0.28
CA THR A 228 -2.17 -17.00 0.28
C THR A 228 -0.87 -16.68 1.02
N VAL A 229 -0.72 -17.20 2.22
CA VAL A 229 0.46 -16.98 3.05
C VAL A 229 1.57 -17.91 2.59
N LYS A 230 2.78 -17.36 2.38
CA LYS A 230 3.97 -18.14 2.01
C LYS A 230 4.66 -18.74 3.22
N ASP A 231 4.74 -17.97 4.30
CA ASP A 231 5.24 -18.43 5.60
C ASP A 231 4.02 -18.78 6.46
N PRO A 232 3.86 -20.03 6.86
CA PRO A 232 2.59 -20.56 7.35
C PRO A 232 2.06 -19.94 8.63
N ASP A 233 2.84 -19.17 9.38
CA ASP A 233 2.48 -18.83 10.77
C ASP A 233 2.30 -17.33 11.01
N ASN A 234 2.63 -16.45 10.05
CA ASN A 234 2.59 -15.02 10.31
C ASN A 234 2.40 -14.13 9.07
N VAL A 235 1.84 -12.96 9.30
CA VAL A 235 1.70 -11.90 8.29
C VAL A 235 2.14 -10.56 8.89
N THR A 236 3.05 -9.88 8.21
CA THR A 236 3.59 -8.60 8.64
C THR A 236 2.97 -7.44 7.87
N PHE A 237 2.41 -6.50 8.60
CA PHE A 237 1.94 -5.23 8.08
C PHE A 237 2.92 -4.12 8.44
N ARG A 238 3.24 -3.28 7.46
CA ARG A 238 4.17 -2.16 7.63
C ARG A 238 3.49 -0.85 7.27
N ASN A 239 3.65 0.14 8.16
CA ASN A 239 3.13 1.50 7.96
C ASN A 239 1.62 1.53 7.64
N LEU A 240 0.82 0.76 8.42
CA LEU A 240 -0.62 0.71 8.24
C LEU A 240 -1.24 2.08 8.57
N PRO A 241 -2.00 2.72 7.66
CA PRO A 241 -2.63 4.00 7.92
C PRO A 241 -3.60 3.98 9.10
N PRO A 242 -3.85 5.13 9.77
CA PRO A 242 -4.91 5.20 10.77
C PRO A 242 -6.27 4.84 10.19
N GLY A 243 -6.98 3.94 10.85
CA GLY A 243 -8.27 3.46 10.37
C GLY A 243 -8.80 2.28 11.16
N LYS A 244 -9.94 1.77 10.71
CA LYS A 244 -10.55 0.52 11.21
C LYS A 244 -10.40 -0.55 10.14
N TYR A 245 -9.83 -1.67 10.53
CA TYR A 245 -9.55 -2.80 9.65
C TYR A 245 -10.12 -4.07 10.25
N GLN A 246 -10.48 -5.01 9.39
CA GLN A 246 -10.90 -6.33 9.80
C GLN A 246 -9.94 -7.35 9.18
N PHE A 247 -9.10 -7.94 10.01
CA PHE A 247 -8.22 -9.04 9.61
C PHE A 247 -9.03 -10.33 9.59
N LEU A 248 -9.03 -10.98 8.44
CA LEU A 248 -9.72 -12.23 8.19
C LEU A 248 -8.69 -13.28 7.81
N VAL A 249 -8.81 -14.48 8.38
CA VAL A 249 -7.96 -15.62 8.04
C VAL A 249 -8.81 -16.88 7.89
N LYS A 250 -8.54 -17.64 6.84
CA LYS A 250 -9.15 -18.94 6.57
C LYS A 250 -8.08 -19.97 6.24
N THR A 251 -8.43 -21.22 6.41
CA THR A 251 -7.52 -22.35 6.19
C THR A 251 -8.05 -23.28 5.12
N ARG A 252 -7.18 -24.04 4.54
CA ARG A 252 -7.51 -25.28 3.82
C ARG A 252 -6.46 -26.36 4.08
N ILE A 253 -6.88 -27.59 4.07
CA ILE A 253 -5.94 -28.70 3.93
C ILE A 253 -5.50 -28.73 2.46
N ARG A 254 -4.21 -28.94 2.21
CA ARG A 254 -3.64 -29.01 0.84
C ARG A 254 -4.48 -29.92 -0.05
N ASN A 255 -4.70 -29.52 -1.27
CA ASN A 255 -5.54 -30.20 -2.26
C ASN A 255 -7.04 -30.30 -1.90
N GLN A 256 -7.51 -29.50 -0.95
CA GLN A 256 -8.94 -29.42 -0.59
C GLN A 256 -9.46 -27.99 -0.73
N GLU A 257 -10.77 -27.83 -0.62
CA GLU A 257 -11.42 -26.54 -0.69
C GLU A 257 -11.13 -25.66 0.53
N TRP A 258 -11.19 -24.33 0.35
CA TRP A 258 -11.05 -23.41 1.45
C TRP A 258 -12.19 -23.54 2.46
N SER A 259 -11.86 -23.46 3.75
CA SER A 259 -12.85 -23.48 4.82
C SER A 259 -13.81 -22.28 4.71
N ASP A 260 -15.09 -22.54 4.93
CA ASP A 260 -16.10 -21.48 5.12
C ASP A 260 -15.95 -20.79 6.48
N ASN A 261 -15.28 -21.44 7.43
CA ASN A 261 -15.03 -20.89 8.76
C ASN A 261 -13.90 -19.88 8.70
N VAL A 262 -14.25 -18.59 8.74
CA VAL A 262 -13.31 -17.48 8.72
C VAL A 262 -13.12 -16.95 10.15
N THR A 263 -11.88 -16.93 10.62
CA THR A 263 -11.53 -16.26 11.90
C THR A 263 -11.28 -14.78 11.62
N GLN A 264 -11.81 -13.92 12.49
CA GLN A 264 -11.76 -12.47 12.32
C GLN A 264 -11.21 -11.76 13.54
N LEU A 265 -10.52 -10.64 13.31
CA LEU A 265 -10.00 -9.73 14.33
C LEU A 265 -10.18 -8.29 13.86
N GLU A 266 -10.83 -7.46 14.68
CA GLU A 266 -10.91 -6.02 14.39
C GLU A 266 -9.62 -5.32 14.86
N ILE A 267 -9.00 -4.54 13.95
CA ILE A 267 -7.78 -3.78 14.22
C ILE A 267 -8.10 -2.30 14.05
N ILE A 268 -7.92 -1.52 15.12
CA ILE A 268 -8.14 -0.08 15.11
C ILE A 268 -6.81 0.63 15.30
N VAL A 269 -6.32 1.30 14.26
CA VAL A 269 -5.12 2.14 14.32
C VAL A 269 -5.57 3.58 14.61
N SER A 270 -5.20 4.09 15.77
CA SER A 270 -5.55 5.44 16.20
C SER A 270 -4.83 6.50 15.36
N PRO A 271 -5.48 7.62 15.01
CA PRO A 271 -4.81 8.71 14.32
C PRO A 271 -3.78 9.39 15.24
N PRO A 272 -2.73 10.01 14.68
CA PRO A 272 -1.77 10.80 15.45
C PRO A 272 -2.45 12.01 16.11
N LEU A 273 -1.87 12.53 17.20
CA LEU A 273 -2.45 13.62 17.98
C LEU A 273 -2.79 14.85 17.15
N TRP A 274 -1.96 15.18 16.15
CA TRP A 274 -2.19 16.35 15.26
C TRP A 274 -3.31 16.15 14.22
N LEU A 275 -3.77 14.93 13.96
CA LEU A 275 -4.93 14.61 13.11
C LEU A 275 -6.20 14.35 13.93
N SER A 276 -6.10 14.40 15.26
CA SER A 276 -7.25 14.28 16.16
C SER A 276 -8.27 15.39 15.90
N TRP A 277 -9.54 15.14 16.20
CA TRP A 277 -10.61 16.13 16.04
C TRP A 277 -10.34 17.44 16.81
N TRP A 278 -9.71 17.34 17.99
CA TRP A 278 -9.25 18.49 18.78
C TRP A 278 -8.21 19.35 18.05
N ALA A 279 -7.22 18.69 17.42
CA ALA A 279 -6.20 19.39 16.65
C ALA A 279 -6.81 20.11 15.44
N LYS A 280 -7.77 19.48 14.75
CA LYS A 280 -8.50 20.12 13.65
C LYS A 280 -9.28 21.36 14.12
N LEU A 281 -9.93 21.27 15.28
CA LEU A 281 -10.61 22.43 15.88
C LEU A 281 -9.63 23.55 16.22
N LEU A 282 -8.47 23.21 16.77
CA LEU A 282 -7.42 24.18 17.09
C LEU A 282 -6.86 24.84 15.82
N TYR A 283 -6.69 24.10 14.73
CA TYR A 283 -6.28 24.68 13.44
C TYR A 283 -7.32 25.66 12.87
N VAL A 284 -8.61 25.33 12.98
CA VAL A 284 -9.68 26.23 12.57
C VAL A 284 -9.67 27.50 13.40
N LEU A 285 -9.54 27.40 14.73
CA LEU A 285 -9.43 28.56 15.62
C LEU A 285 -8.20 29.41 15.33
N ALA A 286 -7.05 28.78 15.08
CA ALA A 286 -5.83 29.48 14.69
C ALA A 286 -6.01 30.23 13.34
N GLY A 287 -6.65 29.59 12.37
CA GLY A 287 -6.99 30.23 11.09
C GLY A 287 -7.89 31.45 11.24
N ILE A 288 -8.95 31.35 12.06
CA ILE A 288 -9.84 32.46 12.38
C ILE A 288 -9.05 33.59 13.10
N GLY A 289 -8.16 33.22 14.04
CA GLY A 289 -7.31 34.20 14.74
C GLY A 289 -6.38 34.97 13.80
N ILE A 290 -5.77 34.27 12.84
CA ILE A 290 -4.91 34.91 11.82
C ILE A 290 -5.72 35.87 10.93
N LEU A 291 -6.91 35.44 10.48
CA LEU A 291 -7.80 36.28 9.67
C LEU A 291 -8.25 37.53 10.46
N PHE A 292 -8.63 37.37 11.72
CA PHE A 292 -9.04 38.45 12.60
C PHE A 292 -7.88 39.41 12.86
N GLY A 293 -6.70 38.90 13.17
CA GLY A 293 -5.48 39.69 13.35
C GLY A 293 -5.09 40.47 12.10
N GLY A 294 -5.16 39.83 10.92
CA GLY A 294 -4.95 40.46 9.63
C GLY A 294 -5.95 41.60 9.36
N PHE A 295 -7.24 41.35 9.61
CA PHE A 295 -8.30 42.35 9.48
C PHE A 295 -8.10 43.53 10.45
N TRP A 296 -7.76 43.25 11.70
CA TRP A 296 -7.49 44.25 12.70
C TRP A 296 -6.26 45.08 12.35
N GLY A 297 -5.18 44.45 11.90
CA GLY A 297 -3.97 45.10 11.40
C GLY A 297 -4.25 46.01 10.19
N TYR A 298 -5.05 45.52 9.24
CA TYR A 298 -5.49 46.31 8.08
C TYR A 298 -6.32 47.54 8.50
N LYS A 299 -7.29 47.33 9.40
CA LYS A 299 -8.10 48.42 9.94
C LYS A 299 -7.26 49.46 10.69
N ARG A 300 -6.25 48.99 11.46
CA ARG A 300 -5.30 49.89 12.16
C ARG A 300 -4.46 50.68 11.17
N LYS A 301 -4.00 50.10 10.08
CA LYS A 301 -3.25 50.77 9.03
C LYS A 301 -4.11 51.88 8.37
N LEU A 302 -5.34 51.58 8.00
CA LEU A 302 -6.27 52.56 7.43
C LEU A 302 -6.53 53.73 8.39
N ASN A 303 -6.71 53.48 9.69
CA ASN A 303 -6.89 54.54 10.68
C ASN A 303 -5.64 55.40 10.83
N LEU A 304 -4.45 54.82 10.76
CA LEU A 304 -3.20 55.61 10.79
C LEU A 304 -3.03 56.46 9.53
N GLU A 305 -3.35 55.96 8.36
CA GLU A 305 -3.33 56.70 7.12
C GLU A 305 -4.32 57.89 7.18
N TYR A 306 -5.54 57.66 7.69
CA TYR A 306 -6.53 58.69 7.88
C TYR A 306 -6.06 59.81 8.87
N LEU A 307 -5.45 59.42 9.98
CA LEU A 307 -4.90 60.36 10.95
C LEU A 307 -3.76 61.20 10.35
N TYR A 308 -2.87 60.54 9.60
CA TYR A 308 -1.77 61.22 8.91
C TYR A 308 -2.25 62.21 7.86
N GLU A 309 -3.27 61.88 7.06
CA GLU A 309 -3.89 62.83 6.11
C GLU A 309 -4.60 64.00 6.81
N ALA A 310 -5.27 63.75 7.95
CA ALA A 310 -5.91 64.79 8.73
C ALA A 310 -4.87 65.74 9.32
N GLU A 311 -3.76 65.22 9.86
CA GLU A 311 -2.67 66.06 10.40
C GLU A 311 -2.00 66.89 9.29
N LYS A 312 -1.76 66.25 8.11
CA LYS A 312 -1.22 66.99 6.95
C LYS A 312 -2.11 68.13 6.49
N LYS A 313 -3.43 67.89 6.40
CA LYS A 313 -4.41 68.99 6.08
C LYS A 313 -4.42 70.09 7.12
N SER A 314 -4.32 69.74 8.41
CA SER A 314 -4.23 70.72 9.48
C SER A 314 -2.98 71.56 9.34
N HIS A 315 -1.83 70.97 9.06
CA HIS A 315 -0.58 71.69 8.81
C HIS A 315 -0.65 72.62 7.56
N GLU A 316 -1.24 72.11 6.48
CA GLU A 316 -1.44 72.93 5.25
C GLU A 316 -2.33 74.17 5.53
N GLN A 317 -3.42 74.00 6.30
CA GLN A 317 -4.28 75.10 6.70
C GLN A 317 -3.56 76.13 7.61
N GLU A 318 -2.73 75.62 8.55
CA GLU A 318 -1.96 76.53 9.44
C GLU A 318 -0.89 77.27 8.64
N GLN A 319 -0.25 76.66 7.64
CA GLN A 319 0.67 77.32 6.74
C GLN A 319 -0.06 78.42 5.89
N GLU A 320 -1.23 78.09 5.34
CA GLU A 320 -2.04 79.03 4.55
C GLU A 320 -2.43 80.26 5.37
N LEU A 321 -2.91 79.99 6.59
CA LEU A 321 -3.20 81.08 7.53
C LEU A 321 -1.98 81.91 7.89
N ASN A 322 -0.85 81.32 8.05
CA ASN A 322 0.41 82.03 8.35
C ASN A 322 0.92 82.83 7.15
N ASP A 323 0.77 82.31 5.94
CA ASP A 323 1.04 83.06 4.71
C ASP A 323 0.10 84.22 4.49
N GLU A 324 -1.20 84.07 4.77
CA GLU A 324 -2.16 85.14 4.73
C GLU A 324 -1.81 86.25 5.76
N ARG A 325 -1.43 85.85 6.99
CA ARG A 325 -0.94 86.81 8.01
C ARG A 325 0.31 87.56 7.53
N LEU A 326 1.27 86.89 6.97
CA LEU A 326 2.48 87.52 6.43
C LEU A 326 2.15 88.49 5.29
N ARG A 327 1.28 88.09 4.36
CA ARG A 327 0.80 89.02 3.29
C ARG A 327 0.10 90.20 3.85
N PHE A 328 -0.78 89.98 4.85
CA PHE A 328 -1.46 91.09 5.54
C PHE A 328 -0.47 92.03 6.18
N PHE A 329 0.50 91.57 6.97
CA PHE A 329 1.53 92.39 7.58
C PHE A 329 2.41 93.12 6.53
N THR A 330 2.75 92.44 5.44
CA THR A 330 3.55 93.03 4.36
C THR A 330 2.78 94.18 3.69
N ASN A 331 1.47 93.96 3.39
CA ASN A 331 0.64 94.94 2.78
C ASN A 331 0.43 96.13 3.71
N ILE A 332 0.12 95.88 5.00
CA ILE A 332 0.00 96.96 5.99
C ILE A 332 1.32 97.77 6.13
N THR A 333 2.46 97.07 6.14
CA THR A 333 3.74 97.76 6.22
C THR A 333 3.97 98.62 4.99
N HIS A 334 3.60 98.17 3.80
CA HIS A 334 3.66 99.00 2.60
C HIS A 334 2.69 100.18 2.63
N GLU A 335 1.43 99.96 3.05
CA GLU A 335 0.45 101.01 3.14
C GLU A 335 0.74 102.03 4.25
N LEU A 336 1.38 101.58 5.33
CA LEU A 336 1.83 102.53 6.39
C LEU A 336 3.10 103.28 6.00
N ARG A 337 4.04 102.63 5.23
CA ARG A 337 5.30 103.24 4.82
C ARG A 337 5.02 104.46 3.92
N THR A 338 4.03 104.41 3.03
CA THR A 338 3.74 105.43 2.10
C THR A 338 3.29 106.72 2.81
N PRO A 339 2.26 106.74 3.72
CA PRO A 339 1.90 107.92 4.45
C PRO A 339 3.01 108.38 5.42
N LEU A 340 3.74 107.44 6.02
CA LEU A 340 4.84 107.78 6.94
C LEU A 340 5.98 108.47 6.21
N THR A 341 6.31 108.05 5.00
CA THR A 341 7.33 108.68 4.15
C THR A 341 6.88 110.05 3.71
N LEU A 342 5.56 110.23 3.41
CA LEU A 342 4.97 111.49 3.07
C LEU A 342 4.96 112.50 4.25
N ILE A 343 4.92 112.00 5.48
CA ILE A 343 5.01 112.84 6.70
C ILE A 343 6.49 113.08 7.06
N LEU A 344 7.34 112.06 7.00
CA LEU A 344 8.76 112.16 7.35
C LEU A 344 9.54 113.06 6.38
N GLY A 345 9.23 113.02 5.08
CA GLY A 345 9.88 113.89 4.08
C GLY A 345 9.75 115.38 4.38
N PRO A 346 8.55 115.85 4.55
CA PRO A 346 8.35 117.30 4.92
C PRO A 346 8.90 117.65 6.32
N LEU A 347 8.86 116.66 7.27
CA LEU A 347 9.43 116.89 8.61
C LEU A 347 10.96 116.92 8.59
N GLU A 348 11.64 116.03 7.79
CA GLU A 348 13.07 116.14 7.60
C GLU A 348 13.51 117.44 6.89
N ASP A 349 12.74 117.84 5.93
CA ASP A 349 12.97 119.14 5.26
C ASP A 349 12.72 120.32 6.20
N MET A 350 11.72 120.23 7.12
CA MET A 350 11.52 121.26 8.15
C MET A 350 12.59 121.32 9.19
N VAL A 351 13.15 120.17 9.57
CA VAL A 351 14.26 120.11 10.54
C VAL A 351 15.59 120.65 9.91
N LYS A 352 15.74 120.53 8.62
CA LYS A 352 16.94 121.04 7.89
C LYS A 352 16.83 122.56 7.52
N SER A 353 15.65 123.10 7.61
CA SER A 353 15.47 124.58 7.37
C SER A 353 15.22 125.33 8.67
N ASP A 354 16.14 126.13 9.09
CA ASP A 354 16.10 126.94 10.32
C ASP A 354 15.11 128.12 10.28
N SER A 355 14.04 128.05 9.44
CA SER A 355 13.04 129.12 9.35
C SER A 355 11.63 128.49 9.10
N LEU A 356 10.99 128.07 10.16
CA LEU A 356 9.56 127.67 10.11
C LEU A 356 8.66 128.79 10.71
N SER A 357 7.89 129.44 9.84
CA SER A 357 6.82 130.37 10.22
C SER A 357 5.58 129.56 10.67
N ALA A 358 4.84 130.08 11.67
CA ALA A 358 3.61 129.52 12.28
C ALA A 358 2.47 129.11 11.30
N LYS A 359 2.58 129.44 9.99
CA LYS A 359 1.59 129.08 8.95
C LYS A 359 1.75 127.64 8.42
N ASP A 360 2.91 127.06 8.53
CA ASP A 360 3.17 125.77 7.97
C ASP A 360 2.71 124.58 8.86
N HIS A 361 2.42 124.85 10.17
CA HIS A 361 1.84 123.88 11.07
C HIS A 361 0.37 123.50 10.75
N LEU A 362 -0.38 124.32 10.08
CA LEU A 362 -1.79 124.02 9.73
C LEU A 362 -1.96 123.18 8.47
N SER A 363 -0.99 123.07 7.57
CA SER A 363 -1.07 122.25 6.37
C SER A 363 -0.78 120.79 6.64
N LEU A 364 -0.12 120.42 7.74
CA LEU A 364 0.17 119.07 8.14
C LEU A 364 -1.04 118.32 8.72
N ILE A 365 -2.05 118.97 9.20
CA ILE A 365 -3.25 118.36 9.79
C ILE A 365 -4.26 117.93 8.72
N HIS A 366 -4.22 118.49 7.52
CA HIS A 366 -5.16 118.15 6.44
C HIS A 366 -4.74 117.01 5.58
N ILE A 367 -3.54 116.42 5.72
CA ILE A 367 -3.04 115.29 4.93
C ILE A 367 -3.43 113.95 5.54
N SER A 368 -4.00 113.92 6.74
CA SER A 368 -4.32 112.64 7.47
C SER A 368 -5.79 112.17 7.40
N GLU A 369 -6.65 112.72 6.54
CA GLU A 369 -7.99 112.16 6.35
C GLU A 369 -7.96 111.01 5.33
N PRO A 370 -8.32 109.83 5.74
CA PRO A 370 -8.38 108.71 4.83
C PRO A 370 -9.60 108.80 3.93
N THR A 371 -9.38 108.95 2.64
CA THR A 371 -10.44 108.71 1.64
C THR A 371 -10.97 107.27 1.77
N ARG A 372 -12.14 107.16 2.40
CA ARG A 372 -13.04 105.99 2.23
C ARG A 372 -13.53 106.00 0.81
N HIS A 373 -13.12 104.91 0.05
CA HIS A 373 -13.89 104.42 -1.08
C HIS A 373 -13.94 102.91 -1.07
N ALA A 374 -15.15 102.42 -0.94
CA ALA A 374 -15.89 101.25 -1.30
C ALA A 374 -15.12 99.90 -1.45
#